data_a980277fba0a3208949570bec60461bf
#
_entry.id   a980277fba0a3208949570bec60461bf
#
_cell.length_a   1.000
_cell.length_b   1.000
_cell.length_c   1.000
_cell.angle_alpha   90.00
_cell.angle_beta   90.00
_cell.angle_gamma   90.00
#
_symmetry.space_group_name_H-M   'P 1'
#
loop_
_entity.id
_entity.type
_entity.pdbx_description
1 polymer ?
#
loop_
_entity_poly.entity_id
_entity_poly.type
_entity_poly.pdbx_seq_one_letter_code
_entity_poly.pdbx_strand_id
1 'polypeptide(L)'
;MKHYTSPKFAEVLGAYNRLSAKVRTVADKNFDLLKKDPRHPSLHLKKAGRFWSVRAGINHRALGVDSPDQDGIVWFWIGTHAQYDKLLGKK
;
A
#
# COMPACT_ATOMS: atom_id res chain seq x y z
N MET A 1 -1.00 13.15 8.46
CA MET A 1 -1.48 12.47 7.24
C MET A 1 -2.32 11.26 7.64
N LYS A 2 -3.50 11.13 7.07
CA LYS A 2 -4.39 10.01 7.36
C LYS A 2 -4.31 8.97 6.25
N HIS A 3 -4.69 7.73 6.57
CA HIS A 3 -4.65 6.62 5.63
C HIS A 3 -6.01 5.94 5.60
N TYR A 4 -6.56 5.78 4.41
CA TYR A 4 -7.89 5.23 4.18
C TYR A 4 -7.79 4.05 3.21
N THR A 5 -8.78 3.17 3.27
CA THR A 5 -8.94 2.15 2.23
C THR A 5 -9.89 2.70 1.16
N SER A 6 -9.70 2.20 -0.08
CA SER A 6 -10.53 2.62 -1.20
C SER A 6 -12.01 2.34 -0.94
N PRO A 7 -12.92 3.21 -1.44
CA PRO A 7 -14.36 2.88 -1.44
C PRO A 7 -14.66 1.58 -2.18
N LYS A 8 -13.79 1.18 -3.11
CA LYS A 8 -13.87 -0.13 -3.75
C LYS A 8 -13.18 -1.17 -2.88
N PHE A 9 -13.64 -1.28 -1.67
CA PHE A 9 -13.06 -2.13 -0.63
C PHE A 9 -12.90 -3.59 -1.08
N ALA A 10 -13.85 -4.09 -1.88
CA ALA A 10 -13.80 -5.47 -2.34
C ALA A 10 -12.55 -5.76 -3.19
N GLU A 11 -12.10 -4.79 -3.98
CA GLU A 11 -10.88 -4.95 -4.79
C GLU A 11 -9.64 -5.04 -3.91
N VAL A 12 -9.53 -4.13 -2.93
CA VAL A 12 -8.42 -4.12 -1.99
C VAL A 12 -8.43 -5.40 -1.16
N LEU A 13 -9.60 -5.79 -0.66
CA LEU A 13 -9.74 -6.98 0.14
C LEU A 13 -9.43 -8.24 -0.67
N GLY A 14 -9.83 -8.29 -1.95
CA GLY A 14 -9.51 -9.40 -2.83
C GLY A 14 -8.01 -9.56 -3.02
N ALA A 15 -7.30 -8.47 -3.28
CA ALA A 15 -5.84 -8.49 -3.41
C ALA A 15 -5.19 -8.93 -2.09
N TYR A 16 -5.66 -8.37 -0.98
CA TYR A 16 -5.16 -8.71 0.34
C TYR A 16 -5.37 -10.18 0.68
N ASN A 17 -6.57 -10.70 0.38
CA ASN A 17 -6.92 -12.09 0.68
C ASN A 17 -6.13 -13.11 -0.15
N ARG A 18 -5.55 -12.70 -1.26
CA ARG A 18 -4.68 -13.57 -2.06
C ARG A 18 -3.29 -13.73 -1.45
N LEU A 19 -2.94 -12.90 -0.51
CA LEU A 19 -1.67 -13.01 0.18
C LEU A 19 -1.70 -14.17 1.16
N SER A 20 -0.53 -14.79 1.40
CA SER A 20 -0.43 -15.81 2.44
C SER A 20 -0.69 -15.17 3.81
N ALA A 21 -1.07 -16.00 4.78
CA ALA A 21 -1.32 -15.53 6.14
C ALA A 21 -0.09 -14.81 6.73
N LYS A 22 1.10 -15.33 6.43
CA LYS A 22 2.37 -14.72 6.89
C LYS A 22 2.55 -13.32 6.30
N VAL A 23 2.30 -13.16 5.01
CA VAL A 23 2.43 -11.86 4.35
C VAL A 23 1.37 -10.89 4.85
N ARG A 24 0.13 -11.37 5.06
CA ARG A 24 -0.93 -10.52 5.61
C ARG A 24 -0.55 -9.97 6.99
N THR A 25 0.05 -10.79 7.83
CA THR A 25 0.50 -10.35 9.16
C THR A 25 1.53 -9.23 9.04
N VAL A 26 2.50 -9.37 8.14
CA VAL A 26 3.51 -8.33 7.89
C VAL A 26 2.87 -7.07 7.33
N ALA A 27 1.94 -7.23 6.39
CA ALA A 27 1.24 -6.09 5.78
C ALA A 27 0.44 -5.33 6.84
N ASP A 28 -0.25 -6.03 7.73
CA ASP A 28 -1.02 -5.42 8.81
C ASP A 28 -0.12 -4.62 9.76
N LYS A 29 1.03 -5.18 10.12
CA LYS A 29 2.01 -4.48 10.96
C LYS A 29 2.53 -3.23 10.29
N ASN A 30 2.84 -3.32 8.99
CA ASN A 30 3.34 -2.18 8.25
C ASN A 30 2.28 -1.09 8.11
N PHE A 31 1.01 -1.47 7.94
CA PHE A 31 -0.08 -0.50 7.87
C PHE A 31 -0.25 0.24 9.21
N ASP A 32 -0.17 -0.48 10.32
CA ASP A 32 -0.23 0.13 11.65
C ASP A 32 0.96 1.07 11.87
N LEU A 33 2.15 0.65 11.45
CA LEU A 33 3.35 1.48 11.56
C LEU A 33 3.21 2.73 10.70
N LEU A 34 2.64 2.60 9.49
CA LEU A 34 2.41 3.71 8.59
C LEU A 34 1.51 4.78 9.23
N LYS A 35 0.49 4.36 9.96
CA LYS A 35 -0.41 5.28 10.65
C LYS A 35 0.28 5.99 11.81
N LYS A 36 1.23 5.32 12.47
CA LYS A 36 1.93 5.86 13.64
C LYS A 36 3.17 6.65 13.24
N ASP A 37 3.94 6.15 12.28
CA ASP A 37 5.20 6.73 11.86
C ASP A 37 5.40 6.53 10.35
N PRO A 38 4.76 7.38 9.53
CA PRO A 38 4.82 7.22 8.06
C PRO A 38 6.23 7.41 7.50
N ARG A 39 7.14 7.99 8.26
CA ARG A 39 8.53 8.20 7.82
C ARG A 39 9.47 7.10 8.26
N HIS A 40 8.95 6.05 8.88
CA HIS A 40 9.79 4.95 9.31
C HIS A 40 10.53 4.34 8.12
N PRO A 41 11.88 4.17 8.20
CA PRO A 41 12.67 3.75 7.04
C PRO A 41 12.25 2.42 6.44
N SER A 42 11.77 1.48 7.25
CA SER A 42 11.38 0.15 6.76
C SER A 42 10.18 0.18 5.83
N LEU A 43 9.39 1.27 5.85
CA LEU A 43 8.20 1.39 5.02
C LEU A 43 8.51 1.81 3.59
N HIS A 44 9.62 2.51 3.39
CA HIS A 44 9.98 3.06 2.08
C HIS A 44 8.80 3.79 1.42
N LEU A 45 8.09 4.60 2.22
CA LEU A 45 6.99 5.42 1.70
C LEU A 45 7.53 6.45 0.72
N LYS A 46 7.01 6.45 -0.49
CA LYS A 46 7.44 7.39 -1.51
C LYS A 46 6.33 7.70 -2.49
N LYS A 47 6.42 8.86 -3.13
CA LYS A 47 5.49 9.24 -4.18
C LYS A 47 6.16 9.05 -5.53
N ALA A 48 5.50 8.32 -6.42
CA ALA A 48 5.96 8.07 -7.79
C ALA A 48 4.88 8.58 -8.73
N GLY A 49 5.10 9.78 -9.30
CA GLY A 49 4.05 10.43 -10.08
C GLY A 49 2.87 10.78 -9.18
N ARG A 50 1.68 10.31 -9.54
CA ARG A 50 0.47 10.54 -8.76
C ARG A 50 0.17 9.43 -7.75
N PHE A 51 1.02 8.40 -7.69
CA PHE A 51 0.80 7.27 -6.79
C PHE A 51 1.73 7.34 -5.60
N TRP A 52 1.19 6.97 -4.44
CA TRP A 52 1.99 6.69 -3.28
C TRP A 52 2.27 5.20 -3.24
N SER A 53 3.46 4.82 -2.81
CA SER A 53 3.79 3.41 -2.62
C SER A 53 4.41 3.21 -1.25
N VAL A 54 4.12 2.07 -0.64
CA VAL A 54 4.66 1.70 0.66
C VAL A 54 4.99 0.22 0.66
N ARG A 55 6.06 -0.15 1.37
CA ARG A 55 6.43 -1.56 1.52
C ARG A 55 5.43 -2.25 2.45
N ALA A 56 4.88 -3.37 1.99
CA ALA A 56 3.93 -4.16 2.76
C ALA A 56 4.51 -5.53 3.14
N GLY A 57 5.83 -5.67 3.02
CA GLY A 57 6.59 -6.87 3.26
C GLY A 57 7.80 -6.86 2.35
N ILE A 58 8.70 -7.83 2.50
CA ILE A 58 9.98 -7.81 1.78
C ILE A 58 9.81 -7.84 0.25
N ASN A 59 8.78 -8.54 -0.23
CA ASN A 59 8.51 -8.67 -1.65
C ASN A 59 7.16 -8.09 -2.06
N HIS A 60 6.54 -7.28 -1.20
CA HIS A 60 5.19 -6.75 -1.44
C HIS A 60 5.15 -5.24 -1.29
N ARG A 61 4.27 -4.61 -2.06
CA ARG A 61 4.02 -3.18 -1.99
C ARG A 61 2.54 -2.89 -2.10
N ALA A 62 2.14 -1.75 -1.52
CA ALA A 62 0.80 -1.21 -1.67
C ALA A 62 0.86 0.09 -2.44
N LEU A 63 -0.22 0.42 -3.14
CA LEU A 63 -0.37 1.67 -3.89
C LEU A 63 -1.54 2.46 -3.37
N GLY A 64 -1.38 3.77 -3.34
CA GLY A 64 -2.42 4.70 -2.93
C GLY A 64 -2.37 5.98 -3.75
N VAL A 65 -3.40 6.78 -3.61
CA VAL A 65 -3.49 8.10 -4.24
C VAL A 65 -3.90 9.13 -3.21
N ASP A 66 -3.59 10.40 -3.48
CA ASP A 66 -4.05 11.48 -2.62
C ASP A 66 -5.57 11.50 -2.58
N SER A 67 -6.12 11.61 -1.39
CA SER A 67 -7.57 11.74 -1.25
C SER A 67 -8.02 13.12 -1.75
N PRO A 68 -8.97 13.21 -2.70
CA PRO A 68 -9.44 14.51 -3.19
C PRO A 68 -10.24 15.30 -2.16
N ASP A 69 -10.90 14.62 -1.24
CA ASP A 69 -11.82 15.25 -0.30
C ASP A 69 -11.31 15.26 1.13
N GLN A 70 -10.20 14.59 1.41
CA GLN A 70 -9.69 14.38 2.76
C GLN A 70 -8.18 14.56 2.78
N ASP A 71 -7.66 14.90 3.95
CA ASP A 71 -6.22 14.99 4.13
C ASP A 71 -5.65 13.59 4.35
N GLY A 72 -5.05 13.02 3.32
CA GLY A 72 -4.43 11.72 3.46
C GLY A 72 -4.32 10.95 2.15
N ILE A 73 -4.10 9.67 2.29
CA ILE A 73 -3.87 8.76 1.16
C ILE A 73 -4.94 7.67 1.19
N VAL A 74 -5.53 7.41 0.04
CA VAL A 74 -6.46 6.30 -0.15
C VAL A 74 -5.70 5.14 -0.78
N TRP A 75 -5.56 4.05 -0.03
CA TRP A 75 -4.88 2.84 -0.50
C TRP A 75 -5.87 1.96 -1.26
N PHE A 76 -5.50 1.55 -2.47
CA PHE A 76 -6.42 0.84 -3.35
C PHE A 76 -5.87 -0.47 -3.90
N TRP A 77 -4.60 -0.80 -3.65
CA TRP A 77 -3.99 -1.99 -4.20
C TRP A 77 -2.84 -2.48 -3.32
N ILE A 78 -2.67 -3.80 -3.28
CA ILE A 78 -1.53 -4.45 -2.65
C ILE A 78 -1.17 -5.70 -3.46
N GLY A 79 0.12 -5.96 -3.65
CA GLY A 79 0.58 -7.12 -4.38
C GLY A 79 2.09 -7.25 -4.31
N THR A 80 2.63 -8.14 -5.15
CA THR A 80 4.07 -8.39 -5.20
C THR A 80 4.81 -7.22 -5.84
N HIS A 81 6.12 -7.12 -5.56
CA HIS A 81 6.96 -6.10 -6.18
C HIS A 81 6.95 -6.24 -7.71
N ALA A 82 6.95 -7.47 -8.22
CA ALA A 82 6.89 -7.70 -9.67
C ALA A 82 5.59 -7.17 -10.28
N GLN A 83 4.45 -7.41 -9.59
CA GLN A 83 3.16 -6.87 -10.02
C GLN A 83 3.13 -5.35 -9.93
N TYR A 84 3.73 -4.79 -8.90
CA TYR A 84 3.87 -3.36 -8.72
C TYR A 84 4.63 -2.72 -9.88
N ASP A 85 5.78 -3.27 -10.25
CA ASP A 85 6.57 -2.77 -11.36
C ASP A 85 5.79 -2.82 -12.67
N LYS A 86 5.05 -3.90 -12.88
CA LYS A 86 4.22 -4.07 -14.08
C LYS A 86 3.12 -3.02 -14.17
N LEU A 87 2.46 -2.73 -13.04
CA LEU A 87 1.41 -1.71 -13.00
C LEU A 87 1.93 -0.32 -13.29
N LEU A 88 3.15 -0.01 -12.87
CA LEU A 88 3.76 1.30 -13.10
C LEU A 88 4.48 1.39 -14.43
N GLY A 89 4.47 0.33 -15.23
CA GLY A 89 5.14 0.29 -16.50
C GLY A 89 6.66 0.23 -16.42
N LYS A 90 7.20 -0.13 -15.28
CA LYS A 90 8.64 -0.32 -15.09
C LYS A 90 9.06 -1.69 -15.57
N LYS A 91 10.25 -1.76 -16.10
CA LYS A 91 10.83 -3.03 -16.58
C LYS A 91 11.83 -3.59 -15.61
#